data_0b118052869a3a17349db0cd9f1497fc
#
_entry.id   0b118052869a3a17349db0cd9f1497fc
#
_cell.length_a   1.000
_cell.length_b   1.000
_cell.length_c   1.000
_cell.angle_alpha   90.00
_cell.angle_beta   90.00
_cell.angle_gamma   90.00
#
_symmetry.space_group_name_H-M   'P 1'
#
loop_
_entity.id
_entity.type
_entity.pdbx_description
1 polymer ?
#
loop_
_entity_poly.entity_id
_entity_poly.type
_entity_poly.pdbx_seq_one_letter_code
_entity_poly.pdbx_strand_id
1 'polypeptide(L)'
;DLVEGRFIGMKSRGIYETPGGTILLEAHRGIEQITLDRGAAHLKDELMPKYAELIYNGFWYSPEREMLQSLIDRSQKYVSGTVRLKLYKGSVNTVGRWSEYSLYSEKHVTFEDDAGAYDQNDAAGFIQLNALRLKLLANQKLKK
;
A
#
# COMPACT_ATOMS: atom_id res chain seq x y z
N ASP A 1 -9.44 15.68 18.80
CA ASP A 1 -9.52 14.23 18.93
C ASP A 1 -9.35 13.57 17.56
N LEU A 2 -8.56 12.50 17.52
CA LEU A 2 -8.40 11.68 16.32
C LEU A 2 -9.50 10.65 16.30
N VAL A 3 -10.49 10.84 15.44
CA VAL A 3 -11.66 9.97 15.28
C VAL A 3 -11.53 9.17 14.00
N GLU A 4 -11.72 7.86 14.09
CA GLU A 4 -11.71 6.96 12.94
C GLU A 4 -13.08 6.32 12.75
N GLY A 5 -13.63 6.45 11.55
CA GLY A 5 -14.83 5.73 11.12
C GLY A 5 -14.44 4.39 10.50
N ARG A 6 -15.04 3.30 10.98
CA ARG A 6 -14.77 1.95 10.48
C ARG A 6 -16.04 1.22 10.09
N PHE A 7 -15.93 0.40 9.04
CA PHE A 7 -16.91 -0.66 8.77
C PHE A 7 -16.51 -1.90 9.56
N ILE A 8 -17.38 -2.40 10.43
CA ILE A 8 -17.07 -3.50 11.33
C ILE A 8 -18.10 -4.61 11.14
N GLY A 9 -17.71 -5.69 10.45
CA GLY A 9 -18.51 -6.89 10.29
C GLY A 9 -19.95 -6.61 9.90
N MET A 10 -20.91 -7.16 10.66
CA MET A 10 -22.35 -6.96 10.44
C MET A 10 -22.84 -5.58 10.85
N LYS A 11 -22.09 -4.84 11.66
CA LYS A 11 -22.40 -3.44 11.97
C LYS A 11 -21.90 -2.56 10.85
N SER A 12 -22.77 -1.79 10.24
CA SER A 12 -22.45 -1.00 9.06
C SER A 12 -21.43 0.12 9.32
N ARG A 13 -21.35 0.66 10.54
CA ARG A 13 -20.44 1.78 10.90
C ARG A 13 -20.18 1.81 12.40
N GLY A 14 -18.94 2.15 12.75
CA GLY A 14 -18.53 2.52 14.10
C GLY A 14 -17.62 3.74 14.05
N ILE A 15 -17.72 4.61 15.03
CA ILE A 15 -16.83 5.74 15.22
C ILE A 15 -16.06 5.48 16.52
N TYR A 16 -14.74 5.50 16.43
CA TYR A 16 -13.86 5.23 17.56
C TYR A 16 -12.85 6.35 17.71
N GLU A 17 -12.62 6.77 18.94
CA GLU A 17 -11.47 7.59 19.30
C GLU A 17 -10.28 6.68 19.54
N THR A 18 -9.34 6.67 18.62
CA THR A 18 -8.12 5.84 18.67
C THR A 18 -6.88 6.66 18.33
N PRO A 19 -6.56 7.73 19.10
CA PRO A 19 -5.47 8.62 18.75
C PRO A 19 -4.13 7.90 18.64
N GLY A 20 -3.80 7.02 19.57
CA GLY A 20 -2.58 6.22 19.52
C GLY A 20 -2.52 5.30 18.31
N GLY A 21 -3.60 4.56 18.03
CA GLY A 21 -3.70 3.68 16.88
C GLY A 21 -3.56 4.42 15.56
N THR A 22 -4.22 5.57 15.42
CA THR A 22 -4.15 6.41 14.21
C THR A 22 -2.74 6.96 13.98
N ILE A 23 -2.08 7.45 15.03
CA ILE A 23 -0.70 7.96 14.95
C ILE A 23 0.28 6.85 14.55
N LEU A 24 0.19 5.68 15.19
CA LEU A 24 1.07 4.54 14.88
C LEU A 24 0.82 4.01 13.47
N LEU A 25 -0.42 3.93 13.03
CA LEU A 25 -0.78 3.49 11.68
C LEU A 25 -0.20 4.42 10.62
N GLU A 26 -0.32 5.74 10.82
CA GLU A 26 0.24 6.73 9.88
C GLU A 26 1.76 6.68 9.86
N ALA A 27 2.41 6.54 11.01
CA ALA A 27 3.85 6.36 11.11
C ALA A 27 4.33 5.10 10.36
N HIS A 28 3.66 3.97 10.61
CA HIS A 28 3.99 2.68 9.99
C HIS A 28 3.84 2.74 8.47
N ARG A 29 2.71 3.25 7.98
CA ARG A 29 2.47 3.48 6.55
C ARG A 29 3.54 4.36 5.91
N GLY A 30 4.00 5.38 6.62
CA GLY A 30 5.08 6.25 6.17
C GLY A 30 6.39 5.51 5.88
N ILE A 31 6.72 4.47 6.65
CA ILE A 31 7.89 3.61 6.40
C ILE A 31 7.59 2.58 5.31
N GLU A 32 6.44 1.93 5.35
CA GLU A 32 6.05 0.97 4.31
C GLU A 32 6.14 1.57 2.90
N GLN A 33 5.69 2.82 2.72
CA GLN A 33 5.72 3.51 1.43
C GLN A 33 7.12 3.67 0.83
N ILE A 34 8.16 3.68 1.64
CA ILE A 34 9.55 3.83 1.17
C ILE A 34 10.37 2.55 1.21
N THR A 35 9.86 1.48 1.85
CA THR A 35 10.61 0.24 2.06
C THR A 35 9.97 -0.99 1.41
N LEU A 36 8.67 -0.97 1.12
CA LEU A 36 8.00 -2.06 0.43
C LEU A 36 8.04 -1.85 -1.09
N ASP A 37 8.35 -2.94 -1.81
CA ASP A 37 8.08 -3.00 -3.24
C ASP A 37 6.59 -2.77 -3.52
N ARG A 38 6.31 -2.09 -4.63
CA ARG A 38 4.94 -1.74 -5.05
C ARG A 38 4.02 -2.95 -5.15
N GLY A 39 4.49 -4.04 -5.76
CA GLY A 39 3.69 -5.26 -5.92
C GLY A 39 3.39 -5.92 -4.58
N ALA A 40 4.38 -5.97 -3.67
CA ALA A 40 4.20 -6.50 -2.33
C ALA A 40 3.26 -5.63 -1.47
N ALA A 41 3.34 -4.31 -1.60
CA ALA A 41 2.45 -3.38 -0.91
C ALA A 41 0.99 -3.56 -1.36
N HIS A 42 0.73 -3.63 -2.67
CA HIS A 42 -0.61 -3.85 -3.21
C HIS A 42 -1.18 -5.19 -2.77
N LEU A 43 -0.40 -6.28 -2.87
CA LEU A 43 -0.86 -7.60 -2.41
C LEU A 43 -1.21 -7.60 -0.93
N LYS A 44 -0.39 -6.95 -0.10
CA LYS A 44 -0.70 -6.80 1.33
C LYS A 44 -2.02 -6.05 1.53
N ASP A 45 -2.23 -4.93 0.86
CA ASP A 45 -3.43 -4.12 1.00
C ASP A 45 -4.69 -4.87 0.55
N GLU A 46 -4.61 -5.70 -0.49
CA GLU A 46 -5.71 -6.57 -0.93
C GLU A 46 -6.10 -7.60 0.13
N LEU A 47 -5.13 -8.13 0.88
CA LEU A 47 -5.35 -9.20 1.85
C LEU A 47 -5.70 -8.69 3.25
N MET A 48 -5.38 -7.43 3.59
CA MET A 48 -5.66 -6.88 4.93
C MET A 48 -7.14 -6.89 5.31
N PRO A 49 -8.11 -6.62 4.45
CA PRO A 49 -9.52 -6.74 4.81
C PRO A 49 -9.90 -8.16 5.22
N LYS A 50 -9.32 -9.19 4.57
CA LYS A 50 -9.56 -10.59 4.93
C LYS A 50 -8.95 -10.95 6.29
N TYR A 51 -7.74 -10.47 6.56
CA TYR A 51 -7.10 -10.62 7.87
C TYR A 51 -7.94 -9.98 8.98
N ALA A 52 -8.42 -8.75 8.76
CA ALA A 52 -9.28 -8.04 9.70
C ALA A 52 -10.60 -8.78 9.94
N GLU A 53 -11.22 -9.33 8.90
CA GLU A 53 -12.44 -10.12 9.00
C GLU A 53 -12.24 -11.37 9.89
N LEU A 54 -11.15 -12.10 9.69
CA LEU A 54 -10.85 -13.30 10.49
C LEU A 54 -10.69 -12.95 11.96
N ILE A 55 -9.95 -11.88 12.28
CA ILE A 55 -9.79 -11.41 13.66
C ILE A 55 -11.12 -10.98 14.26
N TYR A 56 -11.89 -10.19 13.54
CA TYR A 56 -13.19 -9.70 13.99
C TYR A 56 -14.16 -10.84 14.31
N ASN A 57 -14.15 -11.90 13.49
CA ASN A 57 -15.01 -13.07 13.67
C ASN A 57 -14.47 -14.08 14.69
N GLY A 58 -13.34 -13.80 15.35
CA GLY A 58 -12.78 -14.65 16.40
C GLY A 58 -11.95 -15.83 15.89
N PHE A 59 -11.56 -15.85 14.61
CA PHE A 59 -10.75 -16.93 14.00
C PHE A 59 -9.25 -16.73 14.24
N TRP A 60 -8.86 -16.38 15.47
CA TRP A 60 -7.44 -16.11 15.79
C TRP A 60 -6.52 -17.32 15.56
N TYR A 61 -7.01 -18.54 15.82
CA TYR A 61 -6.26 -19.78 15.67
C TYR A 61 -6.55 -20.52 14.37
N SER A 62 -7.17 -19.87 13.39
CA SER A 62 -7.48 -20.53 12.12
C SER A 62 -6.24 -20.57 11.20
N PRO A 63 -6.11 -21.64 10.40
CA PRO A 63 -5.00 -21.76 9.44
C PRO A 63 -4.89 -20.59 8.48
N GLU A 64 -6.03 -20.04 8.04
CA GLU A 64 -6.07 -18.90 7.12
C GLU A 64 -5.45 -17.65 7.76
N ARG A 65 -5.76 -17.39 9.06
CA ARG A 65 -5.16 -16.27 9.77
C ARG A 65 -3.64 -16.46 9.92
N GLU A 66 -3.17 -17.68 10.21
CA GLU A 66 -1.75 -17.99 10.32
C GLU A 66 -1.00 -17.83 9.00
N MET A 67 -1.61 -18.24 7.88
CA MET A 67 -1.05 -18.03 6.54
C MET A 67 -0.91 -16.53 6.24
N LEU A 68 -1.95 -15.74 6.50
CA LEU A 68 -1.91 -14.29 6.31
C LEU A 68 -0.90 -13.62 7.25
N GLN A 69 -0.78 -14.08 8.50
CA GLN A 69 0.25 -13.59 9.42
C GLN A 69 1.66 -13.79 8.87
N SER A 70 1.94 -14.98 8.34
CA SER A 70 3.24 -15.30 7.74
C SER A 70 3.56 -14.38 6.56
N LEU A 71 2.56 -14.03 5.74
CA LEU A 71 2.70 -13.06 4.66
C LEU A 71 3.03 -11.66 5.22
N ILE A 72 2.29 -11.22 6.24
CA ILE A 72 2.52 -9.94 6.90
C ILE A 72 3.93 -9.89 7.46
N ASP A 73 4.33 -10.87 8.26
CA ASP A 73 5.65 -10.94 8.89
C ASP A 73 6.77 -10.89 7.84
N ARG A 74 6.58 -11.62 6.73
CA ARG A 74 7.53 -11.59 5.62
C ARG A 74 7.65 -10.21 4.99
N SER A 75 6.53 -9.51 4.80
CA SER A 75 6.51 -8.17 4.23
C SER A 75 7.21 -7.15 5.12
N GLN A 76 7.17 -7.34 6.43
CA GLN A 76 7.69 -6.37 7.41
C GLN A 76 9.21 -6.46 7.65
N LYS A 77 9.90 -7.44 7.06
CA LYS A 77 11.32 -7.70 7.32
C LYS A 77 12.22 -6.46 7.21
N TYR A 78 11.95 -5.60 6.27
CA TYR A 78 12.73 -4.38 6.00
C TYR A 78 11.96 -3.10 6.31
N VAL A 79 10.78 -3.22 6.90
CA VAL A 79 9.96 -2.06 7.31
C VAL A 79 10.46 -1.54 8.64
N SER A 80 11.54 -0.78 8.59
CA SER A 80 12.17 -0.16 9.75
C SER A 80 12.69 1.22 9.41
N GLY A 81 12.54 2.18 10.31
CA GLY A 81 13.00 3.54 10.09
C GLY A 81 12.44 4.54 11.09
N THR A 82 12.64 5.81 10.77
CA THR A 82 12.17 6.93 11.59
C THR A 82 11.16 7.77 10.82
N VAL A 83 10.03 8.07 11.45
CA VAL A 83 9.01 8.97 10.90
C VAL A 83 8.82 10.16 11.83
N ARG A 84 8.76 11.34 11.28
CA ARG A 84 8.37 12.56 11.98
C ARG A 84 6.95 12.92 11.59
N LEU A 85 6.08 12.96 12.57
CA LEU A 85 4.68 13.32 12.41
C LEU A 85 4.40 14.70 13.01
N LYS A 86 3.54 15.46 12.37
CA LYS A 86 2.96 16.71 12.88
C LYS A 86 1.50 16.47 13.22
N LEU A 87 1.16 16.63 14.49
CA LEU A 87 -0.23 16.53 14.98
C LEU A 87 -0.82 17.93 15.08
N TYR A 88 -1.99 18.12 14.48
CA TYR A 88 -2.66 19.41 14.53
C TYR A 88 -4.17 19.25 14.33
N LYS A 89 -4.96 19.72 15.31
CA LYS A 89 -6.43 19.82 15.24
C LYS A 89 -7.10 18.56 14.65
N GLY A 90 -6.78 17.39 15.19
CA GLY A 90 -7.39 16.12 14.77
C GLY A 90 -6.77 15.52 13.49
N SER A 91 -5.71 16.08 12.95
CA SER A 91 -4.97 15.54 11.81
C SER A 91 -3.58 15.03 12.20
N VAL A 92 -3.12 14.00 11.49
CA VAL A 92 -1.78 13.44 11.58
C VAL A 92 -1.14 13.57 10.20
N ASN A 93 -0.05 14.31 10.11
CA ASN A 93 0.65 14.56 8.85
C ASN A 93 2.09 14.06 8.93
N THR A 94 2.50 13.23 8.01
CA THR A 94 3.90 12.82 7.86
C THR A 94 4.70 13.99 7.27
N VAL A 95 5.67 14.51 8.04
CA VAL A 95 6.52 15.64 7.65
C VAL A 95 7.97 15.23 7.38
N GLY A 96 8.33 13.98 7.65
CA GLY A 96 9.64 13.43 7.33
C GLY A 96 9.69 11.94 7.62
N ARG A 97 10.47 11.22 6.82
CA ARG A 97 10.70 9.77 6.95
C ARG A 97 12.08 9.40 6.47
N TRP A 98 12.68 8.44 7.14
CA TRP A 98 13.99 7.92 6.81
C TRP A 98 14.07 6.42 7.12
N SER A 99 14.75 5.68 6.25
CA SER A 99 15.05 4.26 6.42
C SER A 99 16.32 3.90 5.69
N GLU A 100 17.13 3.02 6.30
CA GLU A 100 18.29 2.39 5.62
C GLU A 100 17.86 1.46 4.49
N TYR A 101 16.62 0.96 4.55
CA TYR A 101 16.03 0.05 3.57
C TYR A 101 15.17 0.76 2.52
N SER A 102 15.32 2.08 2.40
CA SER A 102 14.55 2.85 1.43
C SER A 102 14.81 2.38 0.00
N LEU A 103 13.74 2.10 -0.74
CA LEU A 103 13.78 1.79 -2.17
C LEU A 103 13.74 3.06 -3.04
N TYR A 104 13.58 4.24 -2.41
CA TYR A 104 13.62 5.51 -3.13
C TYR A 104 15.05 5.80 -3.60
N SER A 105 15.20 6.05 -4.88
CA SER A 105 16.49 6.39 -5.49
C SER A 105 16.29 7.44 -6.57
N GLU A 106 16.82 8.63 -6.36
CA GLU A 106 16.79 9.71 -7.35
C GLU A 106 17.47 9.31 -8.66
N LYS A 107 18.48 8.43 -8.59
CA LYS A 107 19.21 7.95 -9.76
C LYS A 107 18.38 7.06 -10.69
N HIS A 108 17.34 6.40 -10.18
CA HIS A 108 16.53 5.43 -10.93
C HIS A 108 15.13 5.96 -11.28
N VAL A 109 14.67 7.03 -10.61
CA VAL A 109 13.32 7.57 -10.78
C VAL A 109 13.41 9.07 -10.98
N THR A 110 13.86 9.46 -12.16
CA THR A 110 13.83 10.86 -12.59
C THR A 110 13.02 10.99 -13.88
N PHE A 111 12.32 12.09 -14.02
CA PHE A 111 11.65 12.49 -15.26
C PHE A 111 12.54 13.36 -16.15
N GLU A 112 13.79 13.62 -15.74
CA GLU A 112 14.76 14.36 -16.51
C GLU A 112 15.50 13.43 -17.47
N ASP A 113 15.64 13.84 -18.74
CA ASP A 113 16.09 13.00 -19.84
C ASP A 113 17.54 12.45 -19.69
N ASP A 114 18.38 13.10 -18.89
CA ASP A 114 19.80 12.78 -18.82
C ASP A 114 20.24 11.92 -17.63
N ALA A 115 19.36 11.50 -16.74
CA ALA A 115 19.73 10.83 -15.50
C ALA A 115 19.02 9.50 -15.24
N GLY A 116 18.17 9.03 -16.14
CA GLY A 116 17.38 7.80 -15.98
C GLY A 116 18.22 6.54 -16.15
N ALA A 117 18.08 5.58 -15.25
CA ALA A 117 18.68 4.26 -15.36
C ALA A 117 17.91 3.32 -16.33
N TYR A 118 16.87 3.81 -16.99
CA TYR A 118 16.09 3.08 -17.99
C TYR A 118 15.80 3.95 -19.21
N ASP A 119 15.61 3.31 -20.38
CA ASP A 119 15.22 3.99 -21.61
C ASP A 119 13.71 4.30 -21.56
N GLN A 120 13.35 5.57 -21.67
CA GLN A 120 11.94 6.01 -21.71
C GLN A 120 11.18 5.45 -22.93
N ASN A 121 11.87 5.06 -24.00
CA ASN A 121 11.25 4.38 -25.14
C ASN A 121 10.64 3.01 -24.77
N ASP A 122 11.17 2.34 -23.74
CA ASP A 122 10.62 1.08 -23.21
C ASP A 122 9.19 1.25 -22.70
N ALA A 123 8.85 2.42 -22.18
CA ALA A 123 7.49 2.73 -21.75
C ALA A 123 6.49 2.71 -22.91
N ALA A 124 6.88 3.17 -24.09
CA ALA A 124 6.02 3.12 -25.28
C ALA A 124 5.72 1.67 -25.70
N GLY A 125 6.73 0.81 -25.69
CA GLY A 125 6.57 -0.64 -25.96
C GLY A 125 5.64 -1.31 -24.94
N PHE A 126 5.84 -1.05 -23.66
CA PHE A 126 4.99 -1.55 -22.58
C PHE A 126 3.52 -1.13 -22.75
N ILE A 127 3.26 0.15 -23.04
CA ILE A 127 1.91 0.66 -23.29
C ILE A 127 1.27 -0.03 -24.51
N GLN A 128 2.01 -0.20 -25.60
CA GLN A 128 1.52 -0.85 -26.81
C GLN A 128 1.10 -2.30 -26.55
N LEU A 129 1.93 -3.07 -25.83
CA LEU A 129 1.62 -4.46 -25.49
C LEU A 129 0.38 -4.56 -24.57
N ASN A 130 0.28 -3.71 -23.55
CA ASN A 130 -0.90 -3.68 -22.68
C ASN A 130 -2.17 -3.25 -23.41
N ALA A 131 -2.06 -2.34 -24.37
CA ALA A 131 -3.18 -1.88 -25.19
C ALA A 131 -3.66 -2.94 -26.22
N LEU A 132 -2.86 -3.97 -26.55
CA LEU A 132 -3.20 -4.95 -27.58
C LEU A 132 -4.54 -5.64 -27.31
N ARG A 133 -4.78 -6.05 -26.06
CA ARG A 133 -6.05 -6.64 -25.64
C ARG A 133 -7.25 -5.75 -25.95
N LEU A 134 -7.12 -4.45 -25.66
CA LEU A 134 -8.20 -3.48 -25.88
C LEU A 134 -8.42 -3.21 -27.36
N LYS A 135 -7.37 -3.19 -28.17
CA LYS A 135 -7.46 -3.09 -29.65
C LYS A 135 -8.21 -4.27 -30.24
N LEU A 136 -7.91 -5.50 -29.79
CA LEU A 136 -8.61 -6.69 -30.24
C LEU A 136 -10.11 -6.66 -29.87
N LEU A 137 -10.44 -6.23 -28.65
CA LEU A 137 -11.84 -6.06 -28.23
C LEU A 137 -12.57 -4.98 -29.03
N ALA A 138 -11.93 -3.85 -29.32
CA ALA A 138 -12.50 -2.80 -30.13
C ALA A 138 -12.81 -3.32 -31.56
N ASN A 139 -11.88 -4.03 -32.18
CA ASN A 139 -12.08 -4.63 -33.50
C ASN A 139 -13.22 -5.66 -33.52
N GLN A 140 -13.43 -6.40 -32.45
CA GLN A 140 -14.56 -7.34 -32.31
C GLN A 140 -15.89 -6.60 -32.31
N LYS A 141 -15.98 -5.45 -31.63
CA LYS A 141 -17.20 -4.63 -31.57
C LYS A 141 -17.53 -3.94 -32.88
N LEU A 142 -16.53 -3.62 -33.68
CA LEU A 142 -16.70 -2.97 -34.98
C LEU A 142 -17.13 -3.95 -36.12
N LYS A 143 -17.07 -5.27 -35.85
CA LYS A 143 -17.52 -6.30 -36.79
C LYS A 143 -19.04 -6.64 -36.64
N LYS A 144 -19.73 -5.96 -35.75
CA LYS A 144 -21.20 -6.01 -35.59
C LYS A 144 -21.83 -4.80 -36.30
#